data_7a7aa0eaa4efef986cc83cd9e026b369
#
_entry.id   7a7aa0eaa4efef986cc83cd9e026b369
#
_cell.length_a   1.000
_cell.length_b   1.000
_cell.length_c   1.000
_cell.angle_alpha   90.00
_cell.angle_beta   90.00
_cell.angle_gamma   90.00
#
_symmetry.space_group_name_H-M   'P 1'
#
loop_
_entity.id
_entity.type
_entity.pdbx_description
1 polymer ?
#
loop_
_entity_poly.entity_id
_entity_poly.type
_entity_poly.pdbx_seq_one_letter_code
_entity_poly.pdbx_strand_id
1 'polypeptide(L)'
;RIRQELHAADAVVIGAGSGLSTSAGFTYTGERFQKYFGDFIAKYGFRDMYSGGFYPFDSLEEHWAYWSRYIYINRYLDAPKPVYQELLKLQGKEYFVLTTNVDHCFQKAGFDKPRLFYTQGDYGLWQCSRPCHQKTYDNETIVKKMVAEQKDRKISSELIPCCPVCGAPMSTNLRADDTFVEDEGWHTAARRYEDFLHRHEGQHILFL
;
A
#
# COMPACT_ATOMS: atom_id res chain seq x y z
N ARG A 1 -21.83 21.27 9.56
CA ARG A 1 -21.00 21.93 8.52
C ARG A 1 -20.59 20.94 7.44
N ILE A 2 -19.80 19.87 7.75
CA ILE A 2 -19.38 18.87 6.73
C ILE A 2 -20.56 18.25 5.98
N ARG A 3 -21.65 17.88 6.67
CA ARG A 3 -22.87 17.35 6.00
C ARG A 3 -23.51 18.33 5.01
N GLN A 4 -23.46 19.62 5.31
CA GLN A 4 -24.03 20.66 4.43
C GLN A 4 -23.16 20.79 3.16
N GLU A 5 -21.84 20.82 3.31
CA GLU A 5 -20.88 20.87 2.19
C GLU A 5 -20.98 19.60 1.32
N LEU A 6 -21.04 18.42 1.94
CA LEU A 6 -21.25 17.15 1.23
C LEU A 6 -22.58 17.16 0.45
N HIS A 7 -23.65 17.74 1.02
CA HIS A 7 -24.95 17.81 0.34
C HIS A 7 -24.91 18.79 -0.84
N ALA A 8 -24.23 19.92 -0.67
CA ALA A 8 -24.14 20.98 -1.67
C ALA A 8 -23.15 20.68 -2.81
N ALA A 9 -22.14 19.81 -2.56
CA ALA A 9 -21.12 19.49 -3.55
C ALA A 9 -21.69 18.69 -4.74
N ASP A 10 -21.24 19.03 -5.94
CA ASP A 10 -21.51 18.28 -7.18
C ASP A 10 -20.64 17.02 -7.25
N ALA A 11 -19.40 17.12 -6.77
CA ALA A 11 -18.45 16.02 -6.73
C ALA A 11 -17.58 16.06 -5.47
N VAL A 12 -16.98 14.93 -5.10
CA VAL A 12 -16.12 14.79 -3.91
C VAL A 12 -14.78 14.17 -4.30
N VAL A 13 -13.67 14.79 -3.91
CA VAL A 13 -12.35 14.17 -3.92
C VAL A 13 -12.02 13.73 -2.49
N ILE A 14 -11.85 12.43 -2.28
CA ILE A 14 -11.46 11.85 -1.00
C ILE A 14 -9.93 11.75 -0.97
N GLY A 15 -9.28 12.66 -0.22
CA GLY A 15 -7.85 12.61 0.03
C GLY A 15 -7.52 11.76 1.26
N ALA A 16 -6.65 10.77 1.14
CA ALA A 16 -6.33 9.89 2.26
C ALA A 16 -4.82 9.62 2.41
N GLY A 17 -4.35 9.70 3.64
CA GLY A 17 -3.00 9.33 4.05
C GLY A 17 -2.99 8.29 5.16
N SER A 18 -1.82 7.99 5.72
CA SER A 18 -1.58 6.95 6.73
C SER A 18 -2.44 7.07 7.98
N GLY A 19 -2.90 8.27 8.34
CA GLY A 19 -3.81 8.50 9.45
C GLY A 19 -5.13 7.73 9.31
N LEU A 20 -5.66 7.59 8.09
CA LEU A 20 -6.86 6.81 7.83
C LEU A 20 -6.64 5.33 8.13
N SER A 21 -5.53 4.74 7.66
CA SER A 21 -5.17 3.34 7.93
C SER A 21 -4.90 3.11 9.41
N THR A 22 -4.26 4.05 10.09
CA THR A 22 -4.05 3.99 11.54
C THR A 22 -5.40 3.99 12.29
N SER A 23 -6.35 4.84 11.88
CA SER A 23 -7.69 4.85 12.47
C SER A 23 -8.46 3.54 12.24
N ALA A 24 -8.21 2.87 11.13
CA ALA A 24 -8.73 1.53 10.81
C ALA A 24 -8.02 0.40 11.58
N GLY A 25 -6.98 0.72 12.36
CA GLY A 25 -6.26 -0.23 13.22
C GLY A 25 -4.94 -0.77 12.64
N PHE A 26 -4.48 -0.24 11.51
CA PHE A 26 -3.16 -0.56 10.96
C PHE A 26 -2.08 0.27 11.66
N THR A 27 -1.83 -0.05 12.93
CA THR A 27 -0.79 0.60 13.73
C THR A 27 0.58 -0.02 13.45
N TYR A 28 1.63 0.79 13.46
CA TYR A 28 3.02 0.36 13.23
C TYR A 28 3.81 0.16 14.53
N THR A 29 3.18 0.41 15.66
CA THR A 29 3.74 0.28 17.01
C THR A 29 2.80 -0.53 17.92
N GLY A 30 3.21 -0.75 19.17
CA GLY A 30 2.39 -1.38 20.20
C GLY A 30 2.16 -2.88 19.98
N GLU A 31 1.02 -3.37 20.47
CA GLU A 31 0.71 -4.81 20.48
C GLU A 31 0.76 -5.48 19.11
N ARG A 32 0.27 -4.80 18.07
CA ARG A 32 0.29 -5.33 16.71
C ARG A 32 1.72 -5.55 16.22
N PHE A 33 2.62 -4.60 16.46
CA PHE A 33 4.02 -4.72 16.11
C PHE A 33 4.70 -5.84 16.92
N GLN A 34 4.49 -5.90 18.22
CA GLN A 34 5.03 -6.95 19.07
C GLN A 34 4.56 -8.34 18.65
N LYS A 35 3.27 -8.48 18.31
CA LYS A 35 2.69 -9.75 17.88
C LYS A 35 3.36 -10.33 16.63
N TYR A 36 3.64 -9.52 15.65
CA TYR A 36 4.12 -9.99 14.34
C TYR A 36 5.64 -9.91 14.16
N PHE A 37 6.33 -9.12 14.98
CA PHE A 37 7.78 -8.86 14.85
C PHE A 37 8.56 -9.05 16.14
N GLY A 38 8.02 -9.75 17.14
CA GLY A 38 8.65 -9.93 18.44
C GLY A 38 10.06 -10.51 18.36
N ASP A 39 10.32 -11.43 17.45
CA ASP A 39 11.64 -12.03 17.20
C ASP A 39 12.64 -11.06 16.54
N PHE A 40 12.17 -10.16 15.68
CA PHE A 40 12.98 -9.08 15.11
C PHE A 40 13.25 -7.98 16.14
N ILE A 41 12.25 -7.64 16.95
CA ILE A 41 12.41 -6.69 18.07
C ILE A 41 13.47 -7.19 19.04
N ALA A 42 13.43 -8.47 19.41
CA ALA A 42 14.39 -9.08 20.32
C ALA A 42 15.83 -9.06 19.77
N LYS A 43 16.00 -9.25 18.45
CA LYS A 43 17.30 -9.26 17.81
C LYS A 43 17.86 -7.86 17.55
N TYR A 44 17.05 -6.94 17.06
CA TYR A 44 17.48 -5.64 16.52
C TYR A 44 17.08 -4.43 17.36
N GLY A 45 16.22 -4.60 18.36
CA GLY A 45 15.75 -3.51 19.19
C GLY A 45 14.82 -2.52 18.45
N PHE A 46 14.12 -2.97 17.41
CA PHE A 46 13.21 -2.11 16.64
C PHE A 46 12.11 -1.52 17.51
N ARG A 47 11.79 -0.24 17.30
CA ARG A 47 10.77 0.48 18.06
C ARG A 47 9.42 0.55 17.34
N ASP A 48 9.44 0.42 16.03
CA ASP A 48 8.27 0.45 15.17
C ASP A 48 8.51 -0.36 13.88
N MET A 49 7.42 -0.68 13.22
CA MET A 49 7.44 -1.49 12.00
C MET A 49 8.12 -0.77 10.83
N TYR A 50 7.93 0.55 10.75
CA TYR A 50 8.43 1.35 9.63
C TYR A 50 9.95 1.44 9.65
N SER A 51 10.56 1.77 10.80
CA SER A 51 12.03 1.86 10.93
C SER A 51 12.72 0.53 10.64
N GLY A 52 12.12 -0.60 11.02
CA GLY A 52 12.62 -1.92 10.68
C GLY A 52 12.63 -2.23 9.18
N GLY A 53 11.71 -1.63 8.40
CA GLY A 53 11.67 -1.76 6.94
C GLY A 53 12.87 -1.17 6.23
N PHE A 54 13.52 -0.15 6.80
CA PHE A 54 14.72 0.49 6.27
C PHE A 54 16.04 -0.05 6.85
N TYR A 55 15.94 -1.07 7.72
CA TYR A 55 17.14 -1.66 8.30
C TYR A 55 17.94 -2.41 7.24
N PRO A 56 19.27 -2.21 7.16
CA PRO A 56 20.15 -2.90 6.21
C PRO A 56 20.45 -4.32 6.69
N PHE A 57 19.54 -5.26 6.47
CA PHE A 57 19.70 -6.65 6.84
C PHE A 57 20.94 -7.29 6.16
N ASP A 58 21.61 -8.20 6.85
CA ASP A 58 22.82 -8.84 6.36
C ASP A 58 22.57 -9.77 5.16
N SER A 59 21.34 -10.22 4.94
CA SER A 59 20.98 -11.11 3.85
C SER A 59 19.59 -10.80 3.29
N LEU A 60 19.37 -11.16 2.01
CA LEU A 60 18.07 -11.03 1.36
C LEU A 60 17.03 -11.96 1.99
N GLU A 61 17.44 -13.12 2.50
CA GLU A 61 16.55 -14.05 3.21
C GLU A 61 15.95 -13.40 4.47
N GLU A 62 16.74 -12.63 5.22
CA GLU A 62 16.27 -11.93 6.41
C GLU A 62 15.47 -10.68 6.05
N HIS A 63 15.93 -9.92 5.06
CA HIS A 63 15.18 -8.78 4.50
C HIS A 63 13.77 -9.19 4.06
N TRP A 64 13.65 -10.26 3.29
CA TRP A 64 12.34 -10.71 2.81
C TRP A 64 11.52 -11.43 3.88
N ALA A 65 12.13 -12.00 4.91
CA ALA A 65 11.41 -12.49 6.07
C ALA A 65 10.71 -11.34 6.82
N TYR A 66 11.38 -10.20 6.97
CA TYR A 66 10.78 -8.99 7.54
C TYR A 66 9.69 -8.42 6.63
N TRP A 67 10.04 -8.14 5.37
CA TRP A 67 9.13 -7.50 4.42
C TRP A 67 7.92 -8.36 4.06
N SER A 68 8.05 -9.67 4.00
CA SER A 68 6.89 -10.53 3.75
C SER A 68 5.85 -10.45 4.86
N ARG A 69 6.26 -10.42 6.13
CA ARG A 69 5.33 -10.17 7.26
C ARG A 69 4.73 -8.78 7.19
N TYR A 70 5.56 -7.78 6.88
CA TYR A 70 5.12 -6.40 6.74
C TYR A 70 4.02 -6.26 5.68
N ILE A 71 4.27 -6.80 4.49
CA ILE A 71 3.30 -6.83 3.39
C ILE A 71 2.06 -7.62 3.80
N TYR A 72 2.24 -8.82 4.34
CA TYR A 72 1.14 -9.72 4.67
C TYR A 72 0.12 -9.07 5.61
N ILE A 73 0.59 -8.48 6.70
CA ILE A 73 -0.31 -7.91 7.72
C ILE A 73 -0.92 -6.57 7.31
N ASN A 74 -0.29 -5.81 6.42
CA ASN A 74 -0.79 -4.50 5.99
C ASN A 74 -1.59 -4.57 4.67
N ARG A 75 -1.34 -5.60 3.85
CA ARG A 75 -1.95 -5.72 2.52
C ARG A 75 -2.97 -6.85 2.44
N TYR A 76 -2.69 -7.99 3.06
CA TYR A 76 -3.48 -9.21 2.88
C TYR A 76 -4.40 -9.53 4.06
N LEU A 77 -4.16 -9.01 5.25
CA LEU A 77 -5.13 -9.06 6.35
C LEU A 77 -6.14 -7.91 6.24
N ASP A 78 -7.32 -8.15 6.76
CA ASP A 78 -8.37 -7.12 6.82
C ASP A 78 -8.07 -6.08 7.90
N ALA A 79 -8.53 -4.85 7.64
CA ALA A 79 -8.45 -3.79 8.63
C ALA A 79 -9.31 -4.14 9.85
N PRO A 80 -8.79 -3.96 11.09
CA PRO A 80 -9.53 -4.29 12.31
C PRO A 80 -10.84 -3.52 12.50
N LYS A 81 -10.97 -2.33 11.89
CA LYS A 81 -12.14 -1.47 12.04
C LYS A 81 -12.71 -1.08 10.67
N PRO A 82 -14.03 -0.91 10.52
CA PRO A 82 -14.70 -0.72 9.23
C PRO A 82 -14.64 0.74 8.71
N VAL A 83 -13.54 1.46 8.93
CA VAL A 83 -13.40 2.89 8.58
C VAL A 83 -13.59 3.13 7.07
N TYR A 84 -12.99 2.26 6.25
CA TYR A 84 -13.09 2.37 4.80
C TYR A 84 -14.49 2.04 4.27
N GLN A 85 -15.17 1.07 4.89
CA GLN A 85 -16.58 0.74 4.57
C GLN A 85 -17.53 1.87 4.96
N GLU A 86 -17.23 2.60 6.05
CA GLU A 86 -18.00 3.79 6.42
C GLU A 86 -17.83 4.92 5.40
N LEU A 87 -16.61 5.13 4.89
CA LEU A 87 -16.36 6.09 3.80
C LEU A 87 -17.04 5.68 2.50
N LEU A 88 -17.18 4.40 2.21
CA LEU A 88 -17.85 3.91 1.01
C LEU A 88 -19.31 4.35 0.94
N LYS A 89 -19.96 4.69 2.06
CA LYS A 89 -21.31 5.24 2.09
C LYS A 89 -21.43 6.59 1.36
N LEU A 90 -20.32 7.26 1.07
CA LEU A 90 -20.28 8.49 0.28
C LEU A 90 -20.42 8.25 -1.23
N GLN A 91 -20.43 7.00 -1.70
CA GLN A 91 -20.52 6.65 -3.14
C GLN A 91 -21.83 7.04 -3.84
N GLY A 92 -22.83 7.53 -3.10
CA GLY A 92 -24.05 8.13 -3.69
C GLY A 92 -23.82 9.47 -4.41
N LYS A 93 -22.60 10.02 -4.35
CA LYS A 93 -22.14 11.22 -5.07
C LYS A 93 -21.12 10.82 -6.15
N GLU A 94 -20.89 11.70 -7.14
CA GLU A 94 -19.72 11.61 -7.98
C GLU A 94 -18.49 11.79 -7.11
N TYR A 95 -17.58 10.81 -7.13
CA TYR A 95 -16.39 10.83 -6.28
C TYR A 95 -15.14 10.35 -7.00
N PHE A 96 -13.99 10.78 -6.49
CA PHE A 96 -12.69 10.21 -6.80
C PHE A 96 -11.85 10.08 -5.52
N VAL A 97 -11.09 8.99 -5.39
CA VAL A 97 -10.18 8.77 -4.27
C VAL A 97 -8.75 9.03 -4.72
N LEU A 98 -8.07 9.95 -4.05
CA LEU A 98 -6.63 10.19 -4.18
C LEU A 98 -5.94 9.79 -2.87
N THR A 99 -5.06 8.80 -2.90
CA THR A 99 -4.42 8.32 -1.68
C THR A 99 -2.93 8.09 -1.83
N THR A 100 -2.20 8.40 -0.76
CA THR A 100 -0.80 8.00 -0.57
C THR A 100 -0.66 6.66 0.14
N ASN A 101 -1.78 6.05 0.57
CA ASN A 101 -1.77 4.74 1.22
C ASN A 101 -1.51 3.63 0.20
N VAL A 102 -0.75 2.64 0.64
CA VAL A 102 -0.26 1.52 -0.18
C VAL A 102 -0.80 0.16 0.28
N ASP A 103 -1.77 0.18 1.21
CA ASP A 103 -2.34 -0.99 1.89
C ASP A 103 -3.55 -1.62 1.19
N HIS A 104 -4.02 -1.02 0.09
CA HIS A 104 -5.15 -1.52 -0.69
C HIS A 104 -6.53 -1.49 0.03
N CYS A 105 -6.65 -0.78 1.12
CA CYS A 105 -7.86 -0.79 1.93
C CYS A 105 -9.09 -0.23 1.21
N PHE A 106 -8.92 0.76 0.35
CA PHE A 106 -10.03 1.28 -0.47
C PHE A 106 -10.60 0.21 -1.41
N GLN A 107 -9.73 -0.52 -2.13
CA GLN A 107 -10.15 -1.57 -3.04
C GLN A 107 -10.82 -2.73 -2.27
N LYS A 108 -10.26 -3.12 -1.12
CA LYS A 108 -10.84 -4.16 -0.25
C LYS A 108 -12.21 -3.76 0.33
N ALA A 109 -12.43 -2.47 0.57
CA ALA A 109 -13.72 -1.96 1.01
C ALA A 109 -14.77 -1.90 -0.10
N GLY A 110 -14.37 -2.05 -1.37
CA GLY A 110 -15.29 -2.07 -2.51
C GLY A 110 -15.37 -0.75 -3.30
N PHE A 111 -14.40 0.17 -3.13
CA PHE A 111 -14.31 1.34 -3.99
C PHE A 111 -13.95 0.97 -5.42
N ASP A 112 -14.57 1.63 -6.38
CA ASP A 112 -14.36 1.38 -7.81
C ASP A 112 -12.92 1.70 -8.23
N LYS A 113 -12.20 0.72 -8.77
CA LYS A 113 -10.82 0.92 -9.24
C LYS A 113 -10.67 2.07 -10.25
N PRO A 114 -11.58 2.31 -11.21
CA PRO A 114 -11.52 3.48 -12.10
C PRO A 114 -11.60 4.85 -11.39
N ARG A 115 -12.10 4.89 -10.16
CA ARG A 115 -12.25 6.11 -9.34
C ARG A 115 -11.19 6.21 -8.23
N LEU A 116 -10.06 5.54 -8.39
CA LEU A 116 -9.04 5.44 -7.37
C LEU A 116 -7.65 5.62 -7.97
N PHE A 117 -6.86 6.52 -7.36
CA PHE A 117 -5.46 6.70 -7.66
C PHE A 117 -4.62 6.61 -6.36
N TYR A 118 -3.85 5.56 -6.23
CA TYR A 118 -2.86 5.35 -5.16
C TYR A 118 -1.48 5.72 -5.68
N THR A 119 -1.01 6.91 -5.29
CA THR A 119 0.12 7.60 -5.93
C THR A 119 1.49 7.03 -5.59
N GLN A 120 1.60 6.29 -4.46
CA GLN A 120 2.88 5.84 -3.91
C GLN A 120 3.10 4.32 -4.02
N GLY A 121 2.34 3.65 -4.88
CA GLY A 121 2.46 2.21 -5.11
C GLY A 121 1.51 1.37 -4.25
N ASP A 122 1.81 0.08 -4.13
CA ASP A 122 1.01 -0.90 -3.39
C ASP A 122 1.93 -1.96 -2.78
N TYR A 123 1.70 -2.31 -1.51
CA TYR A 123 2.43 -3.42 -0.85
C TYR A 123 2.30 -4.75 -1.60
N GLY A 124 1.24 -4.93 -2.38
CA GLY A 124 1.00 -6.12 -3.19
C GLY A 124 1.79 -6.18 -4.49
N LEU A 125 2.65 -5.17 -4.77
CA LEU A 125 3.41 -5.10 -6.01
C LEU A 125 4.91 -5.09 -5.75
N TRP A 126 5.63 -5.83 -6.59
CA TRP A 126 7.08 -5.77 -6.73
C TRP A 126 7.49 -5.10 -8.03
N GLN A 127 8.68 -4.51 -8.03
CA GLN A 127 9.37 -3.95 -9.18
C GLN A 127 10.82 -4.43 -9.23
N CYS A 128 11.49 -4.28 -10.37
CA CYS A 128 12.93 -4.49 -10.46
C CYS A 128 13.66 -3.44 -9.60
N SER A 129 14.57 -3.86 -8.72
CA SER A 129 15.37 -2.93 -7.90
C SER A 129 16.28 -2.00 -8.71
N ARG A 130 16.55 -2.32 -9.99
CA ARG A 130 17.36 -1.53 -10.93
C ARG A 130 16.54 -0.84 -12.00
N PRO A 131 15.26 -0.57 -11.82
CA PRO A 131 14.18 -0.24 -12.76
C PRO A 131 14.50 -0.49 -14.24
N CYS A 132 14.89 -1.72 -14.59
CA CYS A 132 15.32 -2.05 -15.97
C CYS A 132 14.15 -2.03 -16.99
N HIS A 133 12.93 -1.93 -16.52
CA HIS A 133 11.71 -1.82 -17.30
C HIS A 133 10.56 -1.28 -16.44
N GLN A 134 9.53 -0.72 -17.08
CA GLN A 134 8.40 -0.05 -16.42
C GLN A 134 7.23 -1.02 -16.20
N LYS A 135 7.44 -2.05 -15.36
CA LYS A 135 6.40 -3.04 -15.03
C LYS A 135 6.49 -3.46 -13.58
N THR A 136 5.31 -3.65 -12.98
CA THR A 136 5.14 -4.20 -11.63
C THR A 136 4.61 -5.63 -11.68
N TYR A 137 4.76 -6.37 -10.58
CA TYR A 137 4.42 -7.79 -10.48
C TYR A 137 3.67 -8.05 -9.18
N ASP A 138 2.57 -8.80 -9.26
CA ASP A 138 1.83 -9.27 -8.08
C ASP A 138 2.70 -10.18 -7.21
N ASN A 139 2.56 -10.04 -5.89
CA ASN A 139 3.40 -10.76 -4.94
C ASN A 139 2.61 -11.64 -3.95
N GLU A 140 1.30 -11.70 -4.04
CA GLU A 140 0.44 -12.31 -3.02
C GLU A 140 0.82 -13.76 -2.71
N THR A 141 0.93 -14.59 -3.75
CA THR A 141 1.22 -16.02 -3.59
C THR A 141 2.57 -16.26 -2.92
N ILE A 142 3.60 -15.53 -3.37
CA ILE A 142 4.96 -15.72 -2.86
C ILE A 142 5.09 -15.15 -1.44
N VAL A 143 4.51 -13.98 -1.17
CA VAL A 143 4.50 -13.39 0.18
C VAL A 143 3.81 -14.31 1.19
N LYS A 144 2.66 -14.89 0.84
CA LYS A 144 1.98 -15.86 1.72
C LYS A 144 2.85 -17.09 1.99
N LYS A 145 3.54 -17.59 0.96
CA LYS A 145 4.48 -18.70 1.11
C LYS A 145 5.68 -18.34 1.99
N MET A 146 6.29 -17.17 1.78
CA MET A 146 7.38 -16.66 2.62
C MET A 146 6.97 -16.60 4.10
N VAL A 147 5.78 -16.09 4.41
CA VAL A 147 5.27 -15.98 5.79
C VAL A 147 5.05 -17.36 6.40
N ALA A 148 4.52 -18.31 5.62
CA ALA A 148 4.21 -19.66 6.11
C ALA A 148 5.46 -20.52 6.37
N GLU A 149 6.50 -20.35 5.55
CA GLU A 149 7.67 -21.24 5.54
C GLU A 149 8.90 -20.66 6.25
N GLN A 150 8.93 -19.36 6.57
CA GLN A 150 10.09 -18.73 7.21
C GLN A 150 10.41 -19.32 8.59
N LYS A 151 11.68 -19.46 8.88
CA LYS A 151 12.22 -19.92 10.18
C LYS A 151 13.39 -19.03 10.58
N ASP A 152 13.54 -18.81 11.87
CA ASP A 152 14.66 -18.03 12.43
C ASP A 152 14.90 -16.68 11.75
N ARG A 153 13.81 -15.97 11.42
CA ARG A 153 13.81 -14.69 10.68
C ARG A 153 14.40 -14.77 9.28
N LYS A 154 14.34 -15.94 8.63
CA LYS A 154 14.78 -16.12 7.25
C LYS A 154 13.76 -16.87 6.43
N ILE A 155 13.63 -16.50 5.17
CA ILE A 155 12.95 -17.29 4.14
C ILE A 155 13.95 -18.25 3.49
N SER A 156 13.46 -19.24 2.74
CA SER A 156 14.30 -20.01 1.82
C SER A 156 14.85 -19.10 0.71
N SER A 157 16.12 -19.28 0.35
CA SER A 157 16.77 -18.54 -0.75
C SER A 157 16.02 -18.69 -2.09
N GLU A 158 15.32 -19.81 -2.29
CA GLU A 158 14.51 -20.08 -3.48
C GLU A 158 13.30 -19.14 -3.62
N LEU A 159 12.87 -18.52 -2.51
CA LEU A 159 11.75 -17.57 -2.48
C LEU A 159 12.19 -16.12 -2.70
N ILE A 160 13.48 -15.84 -2.80
CA ILE A 160 13.96 -14.48 -3.08
C ILE A 160 13.49 -14.07 -4.48
N PRO A 161 12.65 -13.01 -4.59
CA PRO A 161 12.11 -12.62 -5.88
C PRO A 161 13.18 -11.96 -6.74
N CYS A 162 13.32 -12.44 -7.97
CA CYS A 162 14.25 -11.91 -8.96
C CYS A 162 13.50 -11.36 -10.17
N CYS A 163 14.04 -10.28 -10.74
CA CYS A 163 13.51 -9.67 -11.94
C CYS A 163 13.57 -10.65 -13.13
N PRO A 164 12.45 -10.92 -13.81
CA PRO A 164 12.43 -11.87 -14.92
C PRO A 164 13.17 -11.36 -16.17
N VAL A 165 13.53 -10.08 -16.21
CA VAL A 165 14.24 -9.47 -17.35
C VAL A 165 15.75 -9.43 -17.14
N CYS A 166 16.21 -8.98 -15.98
CA CYS A 166 17.65 -8.78 -15.73
C CYS A 166 18.25 -9.65 -14.62
N GLY A 167 17.43 -10.48 -13.94
CA GLY A 167 17.86 -11.32 -12.84
C GLY A 167 18.21 -10.59 -11.53
N ALA A 168 18.17 -9.26 -11.49
CA ALA A 168 18.42 -8.51 -10.25
C ALA A 168 17.33 -8.83 -9.19
N PRO A 169 17.63 -8.72 -7.89
CA PRO A 169 16.58 -8.81 -6.87
C PRO A 169 15.43 -7.85 -7.14
N MET A 170 14.22 -8.25 -6.77
CA MET A 170 13.08 -7.34 -6.75
C MET A 170 13.12 -6.45 -5.52
N SER A 171 12.38 -5.35 -5.57
CA SER A 171 12.02 -4.50 -4.44
C SER A 171 10.50 -4.32 -4.37
N THR A 172 10.01 -3.81 -3.25
CA THR A 172 8.60 -3.37 -3.17
C THR A 172 8.37 -2.19 -4.11
N ASN A 173 7.21 -2.14 -4.77
CA ASN A 173 6.82 -0.96 -5.54
C ASN A 173 6.23 0.10 -4.60
N LEU A 174 7.12 0.77 -3.89
CA LEU A 174 6.82 1.86 -2.97
C LEU A 174 7.65 3.08 -3.32
N ARG A 175 7.03 4.26 -3.35
CA ARG A 175 7.74 5.52 -3.63
C ARG A 175 8.55 5.97 -2.42
N ALA A 176 9.72 5.35 -2.23
CA ALA A 176 10.69 5.71 -1.19
C ALA A 176 11.83 6.57 -1.74
N ASP A 177 12.12 6.45 -3.03
CA ASP A 177 13.18 7.17 -3.74
C ASP A 177 12.83 7.33 -5.24
N ASP A 178 13.79 7.74 -6.04
CA ASP A 178 13.68 7.98 -7.48
C ASP A 178 13.70 6.71 -8.35
N THR A 179 13.84 5.52 -7.73
CA THR A 179 13.76 4.24 -8.45
C THR A 179 12.34 3.72 -8.61
N PHE A 180 11.34 4.42 -8.08
CA PHE A 180 9.93 4.04 -8.16
C PHE A 180 9.47 3.86 -9.61
N VAL A 181 8.89 2.69 -9.91
CA VAL A 181 8.33 2.39 -11.22
C VAL A 181 6.88 2.83 -11.29
N GLU A 182 6.62 3.81 -12.15
CA GLU A 182 5.28 4.21 -12.56
C GLU A 182 4.88 3.37 -13.78
N ASP A 183 4.16 2.28 -13.55
CA ASP A 183 3.70 1.41 -14.62
C ASP A 183 2.51 1.99 -15.39
N GLU A 184 2.05 1.28 -16.42
CA GLU A 184 0.90 1.71 -17.23
C GLU A 184 -0.37 1.88 -16.38
N GLY A 185 -0.54 1.05 -15.36
CA GLY A 185 -1.67 1.15 -14.41
C GLY A 185 -1.64 2.43 -13.61
N TRP A 186 -0.46 2.83 -13.14
CA TRP A 186 -0.24 4.09 -12.43
C TRP A 186 -0.58 5.30 -13.33
N HIS A 187 -0.01 5.35 -14.53
CA HIS A 187 -0.30 6.44 -15.49
C HIS A 187 -1.78 6.49 -15.89
N THR A 188 -2.42 5.34 -16.03
CA THR A 188 -3.86 5.27 -16.33
C THR A 188 -4.69 5.84 -15.18
N ALA A 189 -4.33 5.55 -13.92
CA ALA A 189 -5.01 6.10 -12.76
C ALA A 189 -4.81 7.61 -12.63
N ALA A 190 -3.59 8.11 -12.92
CA ALA A 190 -3.28 9.54 -12.94
C ALA A 190 -4.16 10.28 -13.97
N ARG A 191 -4.22 9.80 -15.22
CA ARG A 191 -5.08 10.38 -16.27
C ARG A 191 -6.56 10.41 -15.87
N ARG A 192 -7.06 9.32 -15.25
CA ARG A 192 -8.46 9.28 -14.78
C ARG A 192 -8.75 10.33 -13.71
N TYR A 193 -7.79 10.63 -12.85
CA TYR A 193 -7.91 11.70 -11.86
C TYR A 193 -7.95 13.08 -12.53
N GLU A 194 -7.07 13.35 -13.48
CA GLU A 194 -7.06 14.58 -14.28
C GLU A 194 -8.38 14.76 -15.03
N ASP A 195 -8.85 13.71 -15.72
CA ASP A 195 -10.13 13.70 -16.42
C ASP A 195 -11.31 13.96 -15.49
N PHE A 196 -11.26 13.42 -14.25
CA PHE A 196 -12.28 13.70 -13.23
C PHE A 196 -12.32 15.18 -12.88
N LEU A 197 -11.16 15.80 -12.64
CA LEU A 197 -11.08 17.24 -12.33
C LEU A 197 -11.59 18.10 -13.49
N HIS A 198 -11.16 17.81 -14.73
CA HIS A 198 -11.61 18.55 -15.93
C HIS A 198 -13.12 18.46 -16.14
N ARG A 199 -13.73 17.29 -15.95
CA ARG A 199 -15.18 17.13 -16.10
C ARG A 199 -16.00 17.93 -15.09
N HIS A 200 -15.39 18.32 -13.99
CA HIS A 200 -16.05 19.07 -12.92
C HIS A 200 -15.54 20.53 -12.83
N GLU A 201 -14.85 21.02 -13.86
CA GLU A 201 -14.46 22.44 -13.93
C GLU A 201 -15.70 23.34 -13.85
N GLY A 202 -15.63 24.36 -12.99
CA GLY A 202 -16.75 25.29 -12.74
C GLY A 202 -17.87 24.74 -11.85
N GLN A 203 -17.76 23.51 -11.36
CA GLN A 203 -18.67 22.90 -10.40
C GLN A 203 -18.14 23.01 -8.96
N HIS A 204 -19.00 22.74 -7.98
CA HIS A 204 -18.60 22.70 -6.57
C HIS A 204 -17.97 21.35 -6.22
N ILE A 205 -16.65 21.26 -6.23
CA ILE A 205 -15.89 20.07 -5.80
C ILE A 205 -15.53 20.22 -4.33
N LEU A 206 -15.94 19.26 -3.50
CA LEU A 206 -15.49 19.16 -2.10
C LEU A 206 -14.25 18.26 -2.01
N PHE A 207 -13.17 18.80 -1.48
CA PHE A 207 -11.98 18.04 -1.08
C PHE A 207 -12.11 17.64 0.40
N LEU A 208 -12.19 16.36 0.68
CA LEU A 208 -12.44 15.78 1.99
C LEU A 208 -11.20 15.04 2.51
#